data_1acb5805bcd993b14e497847366974f4
#
_entry.id   1acb5805bcd993b14e497847366974f4
#
_cell.length_a   1.000
_cell.length_b   1.000
_cell.length_c   1.000
_cell.angle_alpha   90.00
_cell.angle_beta   90.00
_cell.angle_gamma   90.00
#
_symmetry.space_group_name_H-M   'P 1'
#
loop_
_entity.id
_entity.type
_entity.pdbx_description
1 polymer ?
#
loop_
_entity_poly.entity_id
_entity_poly.type
_entity_poly.pdbx_seq_one_letter_code
_entity_poly.pdbx_strand_id
1 'polypeptide(L)'
;MNTDKETLPNKSLIDSNAAVIYARVSSESDRQNTDRQIAELRDYADRNKLVVEKEFSEHISGAKRNEERPTLCECLEYCKTHHIHTLLINALDRLGRNVDEVLANVRFCKDNNINIYFQKENLNIFQPDGTKNPFLNIFISVLGTCAELERSSIAYRLATGRKRYIENGGRLGRKMGYKKSHEKKQEEYKDVISYLRKGYPVRVTAKLTEKGISTVMRIKKEFELEPINNRKETV
;
A
#
# COMPACT_ATOMS: atom_id res chain seq x y z
N MET A 1 -9.98 -18.46 38.82
CA MET A 1 -10.02 -16.99 38.95
C MET A 1 -8.62 -16.48 38.74
N ASN A 2 -8.24 -16.24 37.50
CA ASN A 2 -7.00 -15.57 37.15
C ASN A 2 -7.35 -14.11 36.85
N THR A 3 -7.00 -13.25 37.76
CA THR A 3 -7.06 -11.81 37.59
C THR A 3 -5.84 -11.44 36.76
N ASP A 4 -6.07 -11.15 35.46
CA ASP A 4 -5.10 -10.49 34.62
C ASP A 4 -4.80 -9.11 35.23
N LYS A 5 -3.64 -9.01 35.88
CA LYS A 5 -3.08 -7.73 36.29
C LYS A 5 -2.74 -6.97 35.02
N GLU A 6 -3.64 -6.08 34.59
CA GLU A 6 -3.29 -5.01 33.65
C GLU A 6 -2.14 -4.23 34.28
N THR A 7 -0.94 -4.44 33.77
CA THR A 7 0.24 -3.64 34.08
C THR A 7 -0.02 -2.24 33.54
N LEU A 8 -0.34 -1.30 34.42
CA LEU A 8 -0.39 0.13 34.09
C LEU A 8 0.95 0.54 33.48
N PRO A 9 0.98 1.27 32.36
CA PRO A 9 2.23 1.76 31.79
C PRO A 9 2.97 2.61 32.81
N ASN A 10 4.28 2.35 32.93
CA ASN A 10 5.16 3.00 33.89
C ASN A 10 5.15 4.52 33.63
N LYS A 11 4.79 5.33 34.64
CA LYS A 11 4.61 6.78 34.56
C LYS A 11 5.85 7.53 34.02
N SER A 12 7.03 6.90 34.06
CA SER A 12 8.29 7.44 33.53
C SER A 12 8.40 7.40 31.99
N LEU A 13 7.50 6.69 31.29
CA LEU A 13 7.49 6.57 29.81
C LEU A 13 6.67 7.69 29.14
N ILE A 14 5.89 8.45 29.91
CA ILE A 14 5.02 9.52 29.39
C ILE A 14 5.79 10.85 29.28
N ASP A 15 6.95 10.97 29.90
CA ASP A 15 7.73 12.22 29.97
C ASP A 15 8.67 12.49 28.77
N SER A 16 8.70 11.60 27.78
CA SER A 16 9.48 11.84 26.55
C SER A 16 8.70 12.77 25.61
N ASN A 17 9.17 14.00 25.45
CA ASN A 17 8.62 14.97 24.51
C ASN A 17 8.95 14.65 23.05
N ALA A 18 9.62 13.53 22.77
CA ALA A 18 10.02 13.15 21.44
C ALA A 18 8.81 12.70 20.59
N ALA A 19 8.73 13.23 19.38
CA ALA A 19 7.68 12.93 18.43
C ALA A 19 8.25 12.64 17.03
N VAL A 20 7.52 11.85 16.24
CA VAL A 20 7.79 11.61 14.84
C VAL A 20 6.55 11.98 14.04
N ILE A 21 6.74 12.56 12.86
CA ILE A 21 5.65 12.87 11.93
C ILE A 21 5.66 11.86 10.79
N TYR A 22 4.47 11.33 10.45
CA TYR A 22 4.25 10.55 9.24
C TYR A 22 3.18 11.19 8.36
N ALA A 23 3.54 11.49 7.10
CA ALA A 23 2.63 12.05 6.10
C ALA A 23 2.58 11.17 4.85
N ARG A 24 1.40 11.07 4.20
CA ARG A 24 1.20 10.32 2.96
C ARG A 24 0.36 11.08 1.97
N VAL A 25 0.79 11.11 0.73
CA VAL A 25 0.04 11.65 -0.40
C VAL A 25 -0.10 10.65 -1.54
N SER A 26 -1.14 10.81 -2.36
CA SER A 26 -1.50 9.85 -3.41
C SER A 26 -0.78 10.09 -4.75
N SER A 27 -0.20 11.27 -4.98
CA SER A 27 0.47 11.61 -6.24
C SER A 27 1.59 12.62 -6.06
N GLU A 28 2.55 12.63 -6.99
CA GLU A 28 3.65 13.61 -7.01
C GLU A 28 3.17 15.07 -7.21
N SER A 29 1.99 15.25 -7.83
CA SER A 29 1.38 16.57 -8.00
C SER A 29 0.86 17.20 -6.71
N ASP A 30 0.75 16.41 -5.63
CA ASP A 30 0.21 16.84 -4.33
C ASP A 30 1.30 17.23 -3.30
N ARG A 31 2.48 17.65 -3.74
CA ARG A 31 3.56 18.10 -2.83
C ARG A 31 3.11 19.20 -1.88
N GLN A 32 2.38 20.20 -2.39
CA GLN A 32 1.82 21.28 -1.56
C GLN A 32 0.91 20.76 -0.44
N ASN A 33 0.20 19.65 -0.68
CA ASN A 33 -0.66 19.03 0.33
C ASN A 33 0.14 18.28 1.39
N THR A 34 1.30 17.69 1.04
CA THR A 34 2.20 17.06 2.00
C THR A 34 2.83 18.09 2.90
N ASP A 35 3.39 19.14 2.32
CA ASP A 35 4.04 20.23 3.06
C ASP A 35 3.07 20.89 4.03
N ARG A 36 1.82 21.09 3.60
CA ARG A 36 0.77 21.61 4.46
C ARG A 36 0.44 20.65 5.61
N GLN A 37 0.29 19.33 5.35
CA GLN A 37 0.04 18.34 6.40
C GLN A 37 1.17 18.32 7.43
N ILE A 38 2.43 18.34 6.98
CA ILE A 38 3.60 18.39 7.86
C ILE A 38 3.61 19.68 8.68
N ALA A 39 3.35 20.82 8.05
CA ALA A 39 3.31 22.11 8.74
C ALA A 39 2.24 22.13 9.84
N GLU A 40 1.03 21.65 9.56
CA GLU A 40 -0.06 21.54 10.52
C GLU A 40 0.31 20.63 11.72
N LEU A 41 1.03 19.53 11.46
CA LEU A 41 1.49 18.61 12.52
C LEU A 41 2.65 19.17 13.33
N ARG A 42 3.55 19.97 12.72
CA ARG A 42 4.58 20.73 13.43
C ARG A 42 3.96 21.79 14.36
N ASP A 43 2.98 22.55 13.87
CA ASP A 43 2.25 23.52 14.68
C ASP A 43 1.55 22.85 15.89
N TYR A 44 1.06 21.64 15.71
CA TYR A 44 0.52 20.85 16.82
C TYR A 44 1.63 20.44 17.80
N ALA A 45 2.77 19.95 17.28
CA ALA A 45 3.90 19.56 18.11
C ALA A 45 4.40 20.75 18.96
N ASP A 46 4.57 21.92 18.36
CA ASP A 46 5.03 23.13 19.04
C ASP A 46 4.08 23.55 20.16
N ARG A 47 2.76 23.55 19.87
CA ARG A 47 1.74 23.89 20.89
C ARG A 47 1.72 22.91 22.07
N ASN A 48 2.06 21.64 21.83
CA ASN A 48 2.11 20.61 22.85
C ASN A 48 3.52 20.38 23.42
N LYS A 49 4.50 21.24 23.08
CA LYS A 49 5.91 21.15 23.54
C LYS A 49 6.56 19.82 23.18
N LEU A 50 6.18 19.23 22.02
CA LEU A 50 6.81 18.03 21.49
C LEU A 50 8.00 18.41 20.62
N VAL A 51 9.06 17.61 20.69
CA VAL A 51 10.26 17.76 19.86
C VAL A 51 10.16 16.77 18.70
N VAL A 52 10.00 17.28 17.47
CA VAL A 52 9.95 16.43 16.29
C VAL A 52 11.36 15.99 15.92
N GLU A 53 11.67 14.71 16.11
CA GLU A 53 12.98 14.13 15.82
C GLU A 53 13.15 13.77 14.34
N LYS A 54 12.12 13.23 13.73
CA LYS A 54 12.16 12.78 12.34
C LYS A 54 10.79 12.89 11.66
N GLU A 55 10.83 13.14 10.36
CA GLU A 55 9.64 13.20 9.50
C GLU A 55 9.76 12.16 8.41
N PHE A 56 8.68 11.42 8.21
CA PHE A 56 8.55 10.43 7.16
C PHE A 56 7.47 10.87 6.19
N SER A 57 7.81 10.99 4.91
CA SER A 57 6.84 11.31 3.87
C SER A 57 6.81 10.22 2.81
N GLU A 58 5.62 9.81 2.40
CA GLU A 58 5.42 8.74 1.46
C GLU A 58 4.50 9.19 0.31
N HIS A 59 5.00 9.04 -0.91
CA HIS A 59 4.24 9.31 -2.14
C HIS A 59 3.70 8.00 -2.71
N ILE A 60 2.56 7.54 -2.21
CA ILE A 60 2.00 6.25 -2.61
C ILE A 60 0.48 6.24 -2.54
N SER A 61 -0.14 5.51 -3.48
CA SER A 61 -1.59 5.30 -3.45
C SER A 61 -2.03 4.58 -2.18
N GLY A 62 -3.09 5.07 -1.55
CA GLY A 62 -3.70 4.42 -0.38
C GLY A 62 -4.21 3.00 -0.62
N ALA A 63 -4.25 2.54 -1.89
CA ALA A 63 -4.65 1.19 -2.25
C ALA A 63 -3.55 0.12 -2.03
N LYS A 64 -2.29 0.50 -1.82
CA LYS A 64 -1.20 -0.45 -1.58
C LYS A 64 -1.20 -1.00 -0.15
N ARG A 65 -0.81 -2.26 0.01
CA ARG A 65 -0.72 -2.95 1.32
C ARG A 65 0.41 -2.36 2.17
N ASN A 66 0.39 -2.61 3.49
CA ASN A 66 1.47 -2.18 4.39
C ASN A 66 2.84 -2.69 3.93
N GLU A 67 2.93 -3.95 3.46
CA GLU A 67 4.16 -4.54 2.92
C GLU A 67 4.71 -3.79 1.69
N GLU A 68 3.83 -3.06 0.99
CA GLU A 68 4.16 -2.21 -0.15
C GLU A 68 4.38 -0.74 0.28
N ARG A 69 4.40 -0.47 1.60
CA ARG A 69 4.57 0.85 2.22
C ARG A 69 5.82 0.90 3.09
N PRO A 70 7.00 0.87 2.46
CA PRO A 70 8.28 0.78 3.17
C PRO A 70 8.50 1.93 4.14
N THR A 71 8.06 3.13 3.78
CA THR A 71 8.22 4.34 4.63
C THR A 71 7.37 4.28 5.89
N LEU A 72 6.15 3.74 5.83
CA LEU A 72 5.34 3.52 7.03
C LEU A 72 5.98 2.48 7.94
N CYS A 73 6.43 1.36 7.37
CA CYS A 73 7.10 0.30 8.14
C CYS A 73 8.39 0.84 8.79
N GLU A 74 9.21 1.60 8.04
CA GLU A 74 10.40 2.27 8.57
C GLU A 74 10.05 3.23 9.70
N CYS A 75 8.99 4.03 9.55
CA CYS A 75 8.53 4.98 10.57
C CYS A 75 8.14 4.26 11.86
N LEU A 76 7.34 3.20 11.77
CA LEU A 76 6.90 2.43 12.94
C LEU A 76 8.07 1.73 13.64
N GLU A 77 9.00 1.14 12.89
CA GLU A 77 10.19 0.51 13.46
C GLU A 77 11.15 1.55 14.04
N TYR A 78 11.26 2.73 13.42
CA TYR A 78 12.02 3.85 13.99
C TYR A 78 11.46 4.27 15.35
N CYS A 79 10.14 4.45 15.46
CA CYS A 79 9.51 4.80 16.73
C CYS A 79 9.80 3.76 17.80
N LYS A 80 9.75 2.48 17.46
CA LYS A 80 10.04 1.38 18.41
C LYS A 80 11.50 1.36 18.83
N THR A 81 12.45 1.46 17.91
CA THR A 81 13.90 1.33 18.19
C THR A 81 14.47 2.54 18.91
N HIS A 82 13.92 3.73 18.66
CA HIS A 82 14.37 4.99 19.32
C HIS A 82 13.49 5.37 20.51
N HIS A 83 12.57 4.47 20.93
CA HIS A 83 11.66 4.72 22.06
C HIS A 83 10.86 6.02 21.93
N ILE A 84 10.40 6.31 20.71
CA ILE A 84 9.55 7.47 20.46
C ILE A 84 8.15 7.19 20.98
N HIS A 85 7.65 8.02 21.86
CA HIS A 85 6.34 7.81 22.47
C HIS A 85 5.19 8.49 21.73
N THR A 86 5.49 9.41 20.80
CA THR A 86 4.44 10.13 20.08
C THR A 86 4.64 10.05 18.56
N LEU A 87 3.65 9.52 17.86
CA LEU A 87 3.57 9.50 16.41
C LEU A 87 2.42 10.42 15.95
N LEU A 88 2.75 11.45 15.19
CA LEU A 88 1.79 12.42 14.68
C LEU A 88 1.39 12.07 13.25
N ILE A 89 0.09 11.90 13.01
CA ILE A 89 -0.47 11.55 11.69
C ILE A 89 -1.67 12.45 11.40
N ASN A 90 -1.82 12.88 10.15
CA ASN A 90 -2.91 13.78 9.78
C ASN A 90 -4.29 13.13 9.89
N ALA A 91 -4.45 11.85 9.46
CA ALA A 91 -5.72 11.15 9.49
C ALA A 91 -5.54 9.63 9.56
N LEU A 92 -6.54 8.93 10.07
CA LEU A 92 -6.60 7.46 10.20
C LEU A 92 -6.34 6.72 8.90
N ASP A 93 -6.85 7.22 7.78
CA ASP A 93 -6.65 6.64 6.44
C ASP A 93 -5.17 6.71 5.96
N ARG A 94 -4.32 7.43 6.68
CA ARG A 94 -2.87 7.44 6.46
C ARG A 94 -2.20 6.21 7.08
N LEU A 95 -2.76 5.65 8.14
CA LEU A 95 -2.19 4.50 8.86
C LEU A 95 -2.47 3.15 8.18
N GLY A 96 -3.52 3.02 7.40
CA GLY A 96 -3.89 1.80 6.66
C GLY A 96 -4.88 2.10 5.54
N ARG A 97 -5.05 1.16 4.62
CA ARG A 97 -6.00 1.24 3.50
C ARG A 97 -7.37 0.65 3.83
N ASN A 98 -7.42 -0.16 4.86
CA ASN A 98 -8.62 -0.81 5.39
C ASN A 98 -8.54 -0.86 6.91
N VAL A 99 -9.65 -1.22 7.53
CA VAL A 99 -9.78 -1.28 8.99
C VAL A 99 -8.82 -2.27 9.61
N ASP A 100 -8.60 -3.42 8.97
CA ASP A 100 -7.73 -4.48 9.50
C ASP A 100 -6.29 -4.00 9.60
N GLU A 101 -5.79 -3.30 8.56
CA GLU A 101 -4.45 -2.71 8.55
C GLU A 101 -4.32 -1.60 9.60
N VAL A 102 -5.33 -0.72 9.71
CA VAL A 102 -5.34 0.33 10.74
C VAL A 102 -5.30 -0.31 12.13
N LEU A 103 -6.14 -1.33 12.38
CA LEU A 103 -6.15 -2.05 13.65
C LEU A 103 -4.82 -2.75 13.95
N ALA A 104 -4.19 -3.37 12.94
CA ALA A 104 -2.88 -4.03 13.09
C ALA A 104 -1.81 -3.00 13.50
N ASN A 105 -1.74 -1.86 12.82
CA ASN A 105 -0.78 -0.79 13.11
C ASN A 105 -1.06 -0.11 14.46
N VAL A 106 -2.34 0.07 14.82
CA VAL A 106 -2.73 0.57 16.16
C VAL A 106 -2.32 -0.41 17.26
N ARG A 107 -2.50 -1.73 17.04
CA ARG A 107 -2.04 -2.76 17.99
C ARG A 107 -0.52 -2.71 18.14
N PHE A 108 0.22 -2.68 17.02
CA PHE A 108 1.67 -2.54 17.05
C PHE A 108 2.11 -1.34 17.89
N CYS A 109 1.49 -0.18 17.70
CA CYS A 109 1.80 1.02 18.47
C CYS A 109 1.46 0.85 19.96
N LYS A 110 0.29 0.27 20.27
CA LYS A 110 -0.09 -0.02 21.67
C LYS A 110 0.90 -0.95 22.37
N ASP A 111 1.33 -2.01 21.69
CA ASP A 111 2.25 -3.02 22.23
C ASP A 111 3.66 -2.46 22.45
N ASN A 112 4.03 -1.41 21.72
CA ASN A 112 5.32 -0.71 21.84
C ASN A 112 5.22 0.63 22.60
N ASN A 113 4.08 0.93 23.26
CA ASN A 113 3.83 2.17 24.01
C ASN A 113 3.99 3.45 23.16
N ILE A 114 3.63 3.39 21.89
CA ILE A 114 3.64 4.52 20.96
C ILE A 114 2.23 5.12 20.93
N ASN A 115 2.07 6.35 21.37
CA ASN A 115 0.82 7.09 21.25
C ASN A 115 0.70 7.68 19.84
N ILE A 116 -0.36 7.39 19.11
CA ILE A 116 -0.64 8.03 17.83
C ILE A 116 -1.66 9.15 18.07
N TYR A 117 -1.34 10.33 17.56
CA TYR A 117 -2.30 11.42 17.43
C TYR A 117 -2.79 11.54 15.99
N PHE A 118 -4.08 11.44 15.80
CA PHE A 118 -4.77 11.64 14.53
C PHE A 118 -5.36 13.05 14.51
N GLN A 119 -4.75 13.93 13.76
CA GLN A 119 -5.10 15.36 13.77
C GLN A 119 -6.52 15.64 13.29
N LYS A 120 -6.93 15.04 12.17
CA LYS A 120 -8.25 15.26 11.57
C LYS A 120 -9.39 14.79 12.47
N GLU A 121 -9.18 13.66 13.11
CA GLU A 121 -10.14 13.04 14.01
C GLU A 121 -10.04 13.57 15.45
N ASN A 122 -8.96 14.30 15.76
CA ASN A 122 -8.59 14.75 17.11
C ASN A 122 -8.62 13.61 18.14
N LEU A 123 -7.99 12.49 17.80
CA LEU A 123 -7.97 11.27 18.60
C LEU A 123 -6.55 10.82 18.91
N ASN A 124 -6.36 10.30 20.12
CA ASN A 124 -5.14 9.63 20.57
C ASN A 124 -5.42 8.15 20.88
N ILE A 125 -4.38 7.30 20.81
CA ILE A 125 -4.47 5.92 21.29
C ILE A 125 -4.58 5.86 22.80
N PHE A 126 -3.79 6.69 23.50
CA PHE A 126 -3.80 6.79 24.95
C PHE A 126 -4.34 8.15 25.38
N GLN A 127 -5.02 8.16 26.51
CA GLN A 127 -5.44 9.39 27.19
C GLN A 127 -4.24 10.04 27.94
N PRO A 128 -4.35 11.29 28.39
CA PRO A 128 -3.27 11.95 29.15
C PRO A 128 -2.88 11.23 30.45
N ASP A 129 -3.78 10.43 31.02
CA ASP A 129 -3.55 9.59 32.19
C ASP A 129 -2.84 8.25 31.87
N GLY A 130 -2.51 8.00 30.60
CA GLY A 130 -1.91 6.77 30.11
C GLY A 130 -2.88 5.60 29.89
N THR A 131 -4.18 5.81 30.13
CA THR A 131 -5.19 4.78 29.86
C THR A 131 -5.52 4.69 28.38
N LYS A 132 -5.97 3.51 27.93
CA LYS A 132 -6.39 3.32 26.53
C LYS A 132 -7.64 4.14 26.23
N ASN A 133 -7.64 4.86 25.11
CA ASN A 133 -8.80 5.64 24.68
C ASN A 133 -9.93 4.71 24.18
N PRO A 134 -11.05 4.59 24.91
CA PRO A 134 -12.14 3.71 24.52
C PRO A 134 -12.83 4.14 23.23
N PHE A 135 -12.87 5.44 22.95
CA PHE A 135 -13.51 5.99 21.76
C PHE A 135 -12.80 5.60 20.47
N LEU A 136 -11.48 5.36 20.51
CA LEU A 136 -10.72 4.96 19.33
C LEU A 136 -11.24 3.64 18.72
N ASN A 137 -11.51 2.63 19.54
CA ASN A 137 -12.00 1.34 19.06
C ASN A 137 -13.40 1.47 18.44
N ILE A 138 -14.27 2.24 19.08
CA ILE A 138 -15.62 2.52 18.56
C ILE A 138 -15.52 3.28 17.23
N PHE A 139 -14.69 4.31 17.18
CA PHE A 139 -14.50 5.13 15.99
C PHE A 139 -13.96 4.32 14.80
N ILE A 140 -12.93 3.49 15.01
CA ILE A 140 -12.39 2.62 13.98
C ILE A 140 -13.43 1.61 13.48
N SER A 141 -14.24 1.04 14.39
CA SER A 141 -15.33 0.11 14.02
C SER A 141 -16.40 0.78 13.16
N VAL A 142 -16.82 1.98 13.53
CA VAL A 142 -17.78 2.77 12.75
C VAL A 142 -17.24 3.11 11.37
N LEU A 143 -15.99 3.59 11.29
CA LEU A 143 -15.35 3.87 10.00
C LEU A 143 -15.24 2.62 9.12
N GLY A 144 -14.96 1.47 9.72
CA GLY A 144 -14.94 0.19 9.02
C GLY A 144 -16.25 -0.17 8.40
N THR A 145 -17.30 -0.08 9.19
CA THR A 145 -18.67 -0.34 8.70
C THR A 145 -19.08 0.63 7.59
N CYS A 146 -18.75 1.92 7.73
CA CYS A 146 -18.99 2.91 6.67
C CYS A 146 -18.24 2.57 5.38
N ALA A 147 -16.98 2.18 5.48
CA ALA A 147 -16.17 1.79 4.31
C ALA A 147 -16.72 0.52 3.61
N GLU A 148 -17.22 -0.46 4.35
CA GLU A 148 -17.88 -1.64 3.80
C GLU A 148 -19.21 -1.30 3.09
N LEU A 149 -20.02 -0.43 3.69
CA LEU A 149 -21.26 0.06 3.08
C LEU A 149 -20.97 0.80 1.77
N GLU A 150 -19.94 1.63 1.73
CA GLU A 150 -19.53 2.34 0.51
C GLU A 150 -19.09 1.37 -0.59
N ARG A 151 -18.25 0.37 -0.27
CA ARG A 151 -17.84 -0.68 -1.22
C ARG A 151 -19.04 -1.45 -1.75
N SER A 152 -19.95 -1.83 -0.89
CA SER A 152 -21.19 -2.55 -1.27
C SER A 152 -22.05 -1.69 -2.20
N SER A 153 -22.19 -0.41 -1.91
CA SER A 153 -22.92 0.56 -2.75
C SER A 153 -22.27 0.73 -4.13
N ILE A 154 -20.95 0.80 -4.20
CA ILE A 154 -20.20 0.86 -5.46
C ILE A 154 -20.40 -0.42 -6.26
N ALA A 155 -20.25 -1.59 -5.62
CA ALA A 155 -20.45 -2.89 -6.26
C ALA A 155 -21.88 -3.03 -6.83
N TYR A 156 -22.89 -2.63 -6.08
CA TYR A 156 -24.27 -2.63 -6.53
C TYR A 156 -24.51 -1.72 -7.74
N ARG A 157 -23.98 -0.48 -7.71
CA ARG A 157 -24.06 0.46 -8.85
C ARG A 157 -23.38 -0.08 -10.08
N LEU A 158 -22.20 -0.70 -9.94
CA LEU A 158 -21.50 -1.32 -11.06
C LEU A 158 -22.24 -2.54 -11.62
N ALA A 159 -22.80 -3.39 -10.76
CA ALA A 159 -23.60 -4.54 -11.18
C ALA A 159 -24.85 -4.12 -11.95
N THR A 160 -25.59 -3.13 -11.42
CA THR A 160 -26.77 -2.55 -12.06
C THR A 160 -26.43 -1.88 -13.40
N GLY A 161 -25.33 -1.12 -13.45
CA GLY A 161 -24.85 -0.51 -14.68
C GLY A 161 -24.46 -1.55 -15.75
N ARG A 162 -23.77 -2.63 -15.35
CA ARG A 162 -23.44 -3.75 -16.25
C ARG A 162 -24.72 -4.42 -16.80
N LYS A 163 -25.69 -4.68 -15.93
CA LYS A 163 -26.97 -5.29 -16.33
C LYS A 163 -27.68 -4.45 -17.39
N ARG A 164 -27.87 -3.16 -17.14
CA ARG A 164 -28.45 -2.22 -18.11
C ARG A 164 -27.66 -2.15 -19.42
N TYR A 165 -26.34 -2.16 -19.37
CA TYR A 165 -25.48 -2.14 -20.56
C TYR A 165 -25.72 -3.40 -21.43
N ILE A 166 -25.86 -4.58 -20.81
CA ILE A 166 -26.15 -5.84 -21.51
C ILE A 166 -27.57 -5.81 -22.10
N GLU A 167 -28.57 -5.38 -21.32
CA GLU A 167 -29.97 -5.24 -21.75
C GLU A 167 -30.11 -4.31 -22.97
N ASN A 168 -29.29 -3.28 -23.06
CA ASN A 168 -29.20 -2.37 -24.21
C ASN A 168 -28.33 -2.92 -25.37
N GLY A 169 -28.06 -4.22 -25.40
CA GLY A 169 -27.29 -4.87 -26.48
C GLY A 169 -25.76 -4.74 -26.36
N GLY A 170 -25.26 -4.16 -25.27
CA GLY A 170 -23.83 -4.04 -24.99
C GLY A 170 -23.19 -5.40 -24.69
N ARG A 171 -21.94 -5.57 -25.06
CA ARG A 171 -21.16 -6.79 -24.77
C ARG A 171 -20.05 -6.46 -23.78
N LEU A 172 -19.96 -7.22 -22.69
CA LEU A 172 -18.87 -7.14 -21.73
C LEU A 172 -17.65 -7.93 -22.25
N GLY A 173 -16.48 -7.48 -21.80
CA GLY A 173 -15.23 -8.14 -22.15
C GLY A 173 -14.50 -7.49 -23.31
N ARG A 174 -13.53 -8.21 -23.86
CA ARG A 174 -12.67 -7.72 -24.96
C ARG A 174 -13.47 -7.63 -26.26
N LYS A 175 -13.32 -6.53 -27.00
CA LYS A 175 -13.93 -6.39 -28.32
C LYS A 175 -13.52 -7.56 -29.22
N MET A 176 -14.50 -8.15 -29.96
CA MET A 176 -14.20 -9.18 -30.94
C MET A 176 -13.17 -8.65 -31.95
N GLY A 177 -12.17 -9.48 -32.27
CA GLY A 177 -11.12 -9.10 -33.22
C GLY A 177 -10.01 -8.19 -32.65
N TYR A 178 -10.08 -7.77 -31.38
CA TYR A 178 -8.98 -7.00 -30.81
C TYR A 178 -7.72 -7.86 -30.69
N LYS A 179 -6.68 -7.48 -31.41
CA LYS A 179 -5.32 -8.02 -31.26
C LYS A 179 -4.44 -6.93 -30.62
N LYS A 180 -3.59 -7.32 -29.69
CA LYS A 180 -2.54 -6.40 -29.20
C LYS A 180 -1.67 -6.00 -30.38
N SER A 181 -1.24 -4.72 -30.44
CA SER A 181 -0.29 -4.30 -31.47
C SER A 181 1.02 -5.09 -31.37
N HIS A 182 1.72 -5.20 -32.48
CA HIS A 182 2.99 -5.94 -32.57
C HIS A 182 4.04 -5.37 -31.58
N GLU A 183 4.10 -4.04 -31.44
CA GLU A 183 5.01 -3.35 -30.52
C GLU A 183 4.71 -3.70 -29.05
N LYS A 184 3.42 -3.66 -28.65
CA LYS A 184 3.02 -4.03 -27.27
C LYS A 184 3.31 -5.49 -26.96
N LYS A 185 3.21 -6.39 -27.94
CA LYS A 185 3.58 -7.80 -27.73
C LYS A 185 5.09 -7.97 -27.66
N GLN A 186 5.84 -7.21 -28.47
CA GLN A 186 7.31 -7.23 -28.45
C GLN A 186 7.84 -6.80 -27.06
N GLU A 187 7.23 -5.79 -26.47
CA GLU A 187 7.59 -5.33 -25.13
C GLU A 187 7.20 -6.35 -24.05
N GLU A 188 5.96 -6.87 -24.10
CA GLU A 188 5.44 -7.85 -23.13
C GLU A 188 6.20 -9.18 -23.12
N TYR A 189 6.73 -9.57 -24.29
CA TYR A 189 7.45 -10.84 -24.48
C TYR A 189 8.93 -10.65 -24.84
N LYS A 190 9.50 -9.50 -24.45
CA LYS A 190 10.90 -9.13 -24.74
C LYS A 190 11.89 -10.23 -24.33
N ASP A 191 11.68 -10.80 -23.15
CA ASP A 191 12.54 -11.85 -22.61
C ASP A 191 12.45 -13.13 -23.45
N VAL A 192 11.21 -13.56 -23.79
CA VAL A 192 10.96 -14.73 -24.64
C VAL A 192 11.62 -14.55 -26.00
N ILE A 193 11.43 -13.38 -26.61
CA ILE A 193 12.03 -13.03 -27.92
C ILE A 193 13.56 -13.04 -27.84
N SER A 194 14.14 -12.51 -26.76
CA SER A 194 15.58 -12.49 -26.56
C SER A 194 16.17 -13.89 -26.48
N TYR A 195 15.59 -14.80 -25.68
CA TYR A 195 16.06 -16.18 -25.57
C TYR A 195 15.89 -16.95 -26.88
N LEU A 196 14.76 -16.78 -27.58
CA LEU A 196 14.55 -17.44 -28.87
C LEU A 196 15.53 -16.96 -29.95
N ARG A 197 15.87 -15.67 -30.00
CA ARG A 197 16.90 -15.11 -30.89
C ARG A 197 18.30 -15.63 -30.59
N LYS A 198 18.58 -15.89 -29.32
CA LYS A 198 19.85 -16.54 -28.90
C LYS A 198 19.91 -18.05 -29.22
N GLY A 199 18.88 -18.63 -29.85
CA GLY A 199 18.81 -20.02 -30.24
C GLY A 199 18.38 -20.99 -29.16
N TYR A 200 17.86 -20.52 -28.01
CA TYR A 200 17.38 -21.42 -26.96
C TYR A 200 16.16 -22.21 -27.44
N PRO A 201 16.08 -23.53 -27.13
CA PRO A 201 14.93 -24.34 -27.44
C PRO A 201 13.65 -23.81 -26.75
N VAL A 202 12.48 -23.98 -27.39
CA VAL A 202 11.17 -23.51 -26.88
C VAL A 202 10.91 -23.99 -25.45
N ARG A 203 11.23 -25.26 -25.13
CA ARG A 203 11.01 -25.79 -23.76
C ARG A 203 11.91 -25.13 -22.73
N VAL A 204 13.15 -24.83 -23.07
CA VAL A 204 14.11 -24.15 -22.20
C VAL A 204 13.67 -22.70 -21.99
N THR A 205 13.31 -22.01 -23.08
CA THR A 205 12.80 -20.61 -23.02
C THR A 205 11.55 -20.54 -22.15
N ALA A 206 10.61 -21.49 -22.30
CA ALA A 206 9.41 -21.56 -21.49
C ALA A 206 9.72 -21.66 -19.98
N LYS A 207 10.69 -22.49 -19.62
CA LYS A 207 11.15 -22.64 -18.22
C LYS A 207 11.84 -21.40 -17.68
N LEU A 208 12.73 -20.78 -18.47
CA LEU A 208 13.49 -19.59 -18.06
C LEU A 208 12.61 -18.33 -17.91
N THR A 209 11.54 -18.22 -18.73
CA THR A 209 10.64 -17.06 -18.71
C THR A 209 9.34 -17.30 -17.94
N GLU A 210 9.19 -18.47 -17.32
CA GLU A 210 7.98 -18.89 -16.60
C GLU A 210 6.68 -18.77 -17.43
N LYS A 211 6.81 -18.93 -18.76
CA LYS A 211 5.69 -18.87 -19.70
C LYS A 211 5.32 -20.26 -20.20
N GLY A 212 4.04 -20.46 -20.49
CA GLY A 212 3.57 -21.72 -21.08
C GLY A 212 4.22 -22.00 -22.43
N ILE A 213 4.54 -23.27 -22.72
CA ILE A 213 5.15 -23.72 -23.98
C ILE A 213 4.34 -23.24 -25.20
N SER A 214 3.00 -23.33 -25.12
CA SER A 214 2.09 -22.86 -26.18
C SER A 214 2.23 -21.37 -26.46
N THR A 215 2.45 -20.57 -25.42
CA THR A 215 2.69 -19.12 -25.54
C THR A 215 4.00 -18.85 -26.24
N VAL A 216 5.09 -19.54 -25.83
CA VAL A 216 6.42 -19.39 -26.45
C VAL A 216 6.40 -19.83 -27.93
N MET A 217 5.72 -20.94 -28.25
CA MET A 217 5.55 -21.39 -29.65
C MET A 217 4.77 -20.36 -30.49
N ARG A 218 3.71 -19.77 -29.94
CA ARG A 218 2.94 -18.74 -30.63
C ARG A 218 3.78 -17.49 -30.89
N ILE A 219 4.56 -17.03 -29.92
CA ILE A 219 5.46 -15.88 -30.05
C ILE A 219 6.55 -16.18 -31.08
N LYS A 220 7.17 -17.39 -31.05
CA LYS A 220 8.14 -17.81 -32.04
C LYS A 220 7.58 -17.70 -33.45
N LYS A 221 6.36 -18.20 -33.68
CA LYS A 221 5.69 -18.17 -35.00
C LYS A 221 5.33 -16.72 -35.40
N GLU A 222 4.82 -15.92 -34.47
CA GLU A 222 4.33 -14.56 -34.75
C GLU A 222 5.47 -13.60 -35.09
N PHE A 223 6.64 -13.79 -34.49
CA PHE A 223 7.84 -12.96 -34.72
C PHE A 223 8.85 -13.61 -35.68
N GLU A 224 8.49 -14.71 -36.33
CA GLU A 224 9.34 -15.45 -37.29
C GLU A 224 10.77 -15.69 -36.79
N LEU A 225 10.88 -16.06 -35.51
CA LEU A 225 12.19 -16.23 -34.85
C LEU A 225 12.80 -17.59 -35.23
N GLU A 226 13.58 -17.60 -36.29
CA GLU A 226 14.44 -18.75 -36.62
C GLU A 226 15.72 -18.68 -35.81
N PRO A 227 16.33 -19.85 -35.45
CA PRO A 227 17.62 -19.89 -34.77
C PRO A 227 18.69 -19.29 -35.70
N ILE A 228 19.54 -18.43 -35.19
CA ILE A 228 20.72 -17.95 -35.90
C ILE A 228 21.61 -19.17 -36.13
N ASN A 229 21.55 -19.74 -37.34
CA ASN A 229 22.53 -20.74 -37.77
C ASN A 229 23.87 -20.01 -37.82
N ASN A 230 24.75 -20.34 -36.88
CA ASN A 230 26.21 -20.07 -37.05
C ASN A 230 26.69 -20.81 -38.33
N ARG A 231 26.63 -20.15 -39.47
CA ARG A 231 27.40 -20.57 -40.61
C ARG A 231 28.84 -20.54 -40.14
N LYS A 232 29.40 -21.74 -39.95
CA LYS A 232 30.83 -21.93 -39.92
C LYS A 232 31.35 -21.40 -41.25
N GLU A 233 31.99 -20.26 -41.21
CA GLU A 233 32.89 -19.88 -42.28
C GLU A 233 34.02 -20.91 -42.24
N THR A 234 33.99 -21.83 -43.19
CA THR A 234 35.14 -22.66 -43.60
C THR A 234 35.93 -21.81 -44.56
N VAL A 235 37.14 -21.46 -44.11
CA VAL A 235 38.29 -21.09 -44.98
C VAL A 235 39.00 -22.34 -45.37
#